data_eadccde02e09c1ac1ca4a4a81d942938
#
_entry.id   eadccde02e09c1ac1ca4a4a81d942938
#
_cell.length_a   1.000
_cell.length_b   1.000
_cell.length_c   1.000
_cell.angle_alpha   90.00
_cell.angle_beta   90.00
_cell.angle_gamma   90.00
#
_symmetry.space_group_name_H-M   'P 1'
#
loop_
_entity.id
_entity.type
_entity.pdbx_description
1 polymer ?
#
loop_
_entity_poly.entity_id
_entity_poly.type
_entity_poly.pdbx_seq_one_letter_code
_entity_poly.pdbx_strand_id
1 'polypeptide(L)'
;SINGIHSFADVTLEDYLNFNLWMKDEKKVATSTGFSVCHVVEEIIRIGQIKGWDVPRFHLPKTETANQLWNRKRSMKSNKTKPIPEDVFDKILYHAVHDEKDVLTKAGIIIQSQTGLRINEVLSIQEGCVKRTSDGYDYMEVTLGKTEKGEPIIHKVFINELVKNTIKELSDFTEPLRK
;
A
#
# COMPACT_ATOMS: atom_id res chain seq x y z
N SER A 1 26.59 14.35 19.53
CA SER A 1 25.64 15.27 18.89
C SER A 1 26.22 15.73 17.57
N ILE A 2 25.51 15.51 16.48
CA ILE A 2 25.87 16.06 15.17
C ILE A 2 25.44 17.54 15.21
N ASN A 3 26.38 18.48 15.00
CA ASN A 3 26.12 19.92 14.90
C ASN A 3 25.51 20.63 16.14
N GLY A 4 25.70 20.13 17.37
CA GLY A 4 25.19 20.82 18.57
C GLY A 4 23.68 20.67 18.80
N ILE A 5 22.96 19.89 17.97
CA ILE A 5 21.52 19.60 18.13
C ILE A 5 21.37 18.57 19.25
N HIS A 6 20.72 18.93 20.34
CA HIS A 6 20.44 18.07 21.49
C HIS A 6 18.97 17.66 21.57
N SER A 7 18.07 18.47 21.00
CA SER A 7 16.63 18.19 20.91
C SER A 7 16.10 18.59 19.55
N PHE A 8 14.89 18.15 19.23
CA PHE A 8 14.21 18.57 18.00
C PHE A 8 13.93 20.08 18.00
N ALA A 9 13.75 20.68 19.17
CA ALA A 9 13.53 22.12 19.31
C ALA A 9 14.73 22.97 18.90
N ASP A 10 15.96 22.41 18.95
CA ASP A 10 17.21 23.10 18.59
C ASP A 10 17.40 23.20 17.07
N VAL A 11 16.62 22.48 16.29
CA VAL A 11 16.71 22.48 14.82
C VAL A 11 16.38 23.87 14.27
N THR A 12 17.30 24.41 13.47
CA THR A 12 17.13 25.70 12.81
C THR A 12 16.54 25.54 11.40
N LEU A 13 16.11 26.64 10.80
CA LEU A 13 15.71 26.66 9.40
C LEU A 13 16.86 26.20 8.48
N GLU A 14 18.08 26.62 8.79
CA GLU A 14 19.27 26.24 8.03
C GLU A 14 19.50 24.71 8.09
N ASP A 15 19.35 24.09 9.26
CA ASP A 15 19.47 22.64 9.41
C ASP A 15 18.39 21.91 8.57
N TYR A 16 17.19 22.43 8.57
CA TYR A 16 16.10 21.88 7.74
C TYR A 16 16.41 21.97 6.24
N LEU A 17 16.93 23.11 5.78
CA LEU A 17 17.32 23.29 4.37
C LEU A 17 18.51 22.40 3.99
N ASN A 18 19.53 22.32 4.85
CA ASN A 18 20.67 21.44 4.64
C ASN A 18 20.28 19.96 4.61
N PHE A 19 19.35 19.54 5.45
CA PHE A 19 18.78 18.20 5.40
C PHE A 19 18.08 17.91 4.05
N ASN A 20 17.34 18.88 3.50
CA ASN A 20 16.73 18.75 2.19
C ASN A 20 17.77 18.60 1.07
N LEU A 21 18.83 19.41 1.10
CA LEU A 21 19.94 19.33 0.13
C LEU A 21 20.65 17.97 0.25
N TRP A 22 20.95 17.53 1.45
CA TRP A 22 21.57 16.23 1.69
C TRP A 22 20.75 15.07 1.14
N MET A 23 19.43 15.08 1.35
CA MET A 23 18.53 14.05 0.77
C MET A 23 18.54 14.05 -0.75
N LYS A 24 18.63 15.25 -1.39
CA LYS A 24 18.64 15.38 -2.86
C LYS A 24 19.98 14.96 -3.46
N ASP A 25 21.06 15.54 -2.95
CA ASP A 25 22.35 15.55 -3.63
C ASP A 25 23.19 14.34 -3.22
N GLU A 26 23.21 14.00 -1.93
CA GLU A 26 24.02 12.89 -1.43
C GLU A 26 23.24 11.57 -1.43
N LYS A 27 22.03 11.56 -0.89
CA LYS A 27 21.21 10.33 -0.83
C LYS A 27 20.42 10.05 -2.09
N LYS A 28 20.28 11.05 -2.97
CA LYS A 28 19.53 10.92 -4.24
C LYS A 28 18.14 10.32 -4.05
N VAL A 29 17.48 10.74 -2.98
CA VAL A 29 16.15 10.25 -2.60
C VAL A 29 15.12 10.62 -3.67
N ALA A 30 14.21 9.69 -3.99
CA ALA A 30 13.14 9.98 -4.94
C ALA A 30 12.29 11.17 -4.50
N THR A 31 11.88 12.01 -5.46
CA THR A 31 11.12 13.25 -5.21
C THR A 31 9.88 13.03 -4.34
N SER A 32 9.14 11.92 -4.56
CA SER A 32 7.96 11.58 -3.76
C SER A 32 8.30 11.26 -2.31
N THR A 33 9.40 10.56 -2.07
CA THR A 33 9.88 10.19 -0.73
C THR A 33 10.38 11.42 0.01
N GLY A 34 11.24 12.24 -0.64
CA GLY A 34 11.74 13.48 -0.07
C GLY A 34 10.62 14.44 0.29
N PHE A 35 9.64 14.62 -0.61
CA PHE A 35 8.43 15.40 -0.31
C PHE A 35 7.70 14.87 0.93
N SER A 36 7.45 13.56 1.01
CA SER A 36 6.70 12.98 2.12
C SER A 36 7.41 13.17 3.46
N VAL A 37 8.73 12.97 3.49
CA VAL A 37 9.53 13.15 4.71
C VAL A 37 9.49 14.61 5.16
N CYS A 38 9.76 15.57 4.27
CA CYS A 38 9.76 16.99 4.60
C CYS A 38 8.38 17.48 5.00
N HIS A 39 7.34 17.06 4.32
CA HIS A 39 5.97 17.43 4.67
C HIS A 39 5.57 16.96 6.08
N VAL A 40 5.98 15.75 6.48
CA VAL A 40 5.73 15.27 7.85
C VAL A 40 6.47 16.12 8.88
N VAL A 41 7.74 16.49 8.62
CA VAL A 41 8.50 17.38 9.52
C VAL A 41 7.83 18.75 9.64
N GLU A 42 7.41 19.35 8.53
CA GLU A 42 6.67 20.63 8.50
C GLU A 42 5.39 20.57 9.32
N GLU A 43 4.61 19.51 9.16
CA GLU A 43 3.35 19.32 9.91
C GLU A 43 3.59 19.13 11.40
N ILE A 44 4.62 18.41 11.81
CA ILE A 44 4.99 18.26 13.22
C ILE A 44 5.37 19.62 13.82
N ILE A 45 6.18 20.41 13.12
CA ILE A 45 6.57 21.76 13.56
C ILE A 45 5.33 22.64 13.68
N ARG A 46 4.49 22.69 12.64
CA ARG A 46 3.29 23.54 12.61
C ARG A 46 2.31 23.19 13.72
N ILE A 47 1.98 21.89 13.88
CA ILE A 47 1.06 21.44 14.92
C ILE A 47 1.65 21.64 16.31
N GLY A 48 2.95 21.35 16.47
CA GLY A 48 3.66 21.50 17.72
C GLY A 48 3.70 22.94 18.21
N GLN A 49 3.93 23.91 17.32
CA GLN A 49 3.88 25.34 17.64
C GLN A 49 2.47 25.76 18.10
N ILE A 50 1.41 25.29 17.43
CA ILE A 50 0.01 25.57 17.82
C ILE A 50 -0.30 24.98 19.20
N LYS A 51 0.20 23.76 19.46
CA LYS A 51 -0.08 23.05 20.72
C LYS A 51 0.88 23.35 21.86
N GLY A 52 1.88 24.22 21.63
CA GLY A 52 2.88 24.57 22.62
C GLY A 52 3.86 23.44 22.95
N TRP A 53 4.11 22.53 22.00
CA TRP A 53 5.10 21.48 22.15
C TRP A 53 6.52 22.04 22.03
N ASP A 54 7.47 21.29 22.53
CA ASP A 54 8.90 21.63 22.39
C ASP A 54 9.41 21.27 20.97
N VAL A 55 9.16 22.18 20.04
CA VAL A 55 9.48 22.07 18.60
C VAL A 55 10.18 23.32 18.10
N PRO A 56 10.86 23.26 16.94
CA PRO A 56 11.52 24.41 16.34
C PRO A 56 10.59 25.63 16.25
N ARG A 57 11.14 26.82 16.51
CA ARG A 57 10.41 28.10 16.53
C ARG A 57 10.54 28.91 15.25
N PHE A 58 11.24 28.40 14.22
CA PHE A 58 11.35 29.09 12.95
C PHE A 58 10.03 29.07 12.16
N HIS A 59 9.86 30.08 11.34
CA HIS A 59 8.77 30.14 10.38
C HIS A 59 9.26 29.68 9.01
N LEU A 60 8.59 28.71 8.39
CA LEU A 60 8.93 28.26 7.05
C LEU A 60 8.43 29.26 6.00
N PRO A 61 9.33 29.90 5.23
CA PRO A 61 8.91 30.72 4.10
C PRO A 61 8.14 29.90 3.08
N LYS A 62 7.13 30.50 2.43
CA LYS A 62 6.33 29.81 1.40
C LYS A 62 7.17 29.24 0.26
N THR A 63 8.31 29.83 -0.03
CA THR A 63 9.28 29.41 -1.06
C THR A 63 10.12 28.21 -0.66
N GLU A 64 10.15 27.87 0.63
CA GLU A 64 11.04 26.82 1.21
C GLU A 64 10.23 25.67 1.80
N THR A 65 8.98 25.56 1.48
CA THR A 65 8.14 24.42 1.85
C THR A 65 8.50 23.17 1.04
N ALA A 66 8.18 21.99 1.57
CA ALA A 66 8.36 20.71 0.88
C ALA A 66 7.81 20.71 -0.55
N ASN A 67 6.66 21.38 -0.76
CA ASN A 67 6.06 21.53 -2.09
C ASN A 67 6.98 22.27 -3.08
N GLN A 68 7.70 23.29 -2.62
CA GLN A 68 8.59 24.08 -3.46
C GLN A 68 9.97 23.42 -3.59
N LEU A 69 10.54 22.98 -2.47
CA LEU A 69 11.86 22.36 -2.45
C LEU A 69 11.90 21.07 -3.26
N TRP A 70 10.86 20.26 -3.23
CA TRP A 70 10.80 18.99 -3.94
C TRP A 70 10.06 19.09 -5.28
N ASN A 71 9.71 20.32 -5.70
CA ASN A 71 9.17 20.63 -7.03
C ASN A 71 8.14 19.56 -7.47
N ARG A 72 7.21 19.23 -6.56
CA ARG A 72 6.14 18.31 -6.85
C ARG A 72 5.21 18.98 -7.86
N LYS A 73 5.74 19.13 -9.09
CA LYS A 73 4.83 19.31 -10.23
C LYS A 73 3.81 18.19 -10.04
N ARG A 74 2.55 18.57 -9.78
CA ARG A 74 1.45 17.60 -9.86
C ARG A 74 1.71 16.85 -11.14
N SER A 75 2.18 15.62 -11.02
CA SER A 75 2.45 14.77 -12.18
C SER A 75 1.14 14.70 -12.92
N MET A 76 1.02 15.59 -13.91
CA MET A 76 -0.16 15.64 -14.73
C MET A 76 -0.21 14.29 -15.43
N LYS A 77 -1.12 13.44 -14.97
CA LYS A 77 -1.72 12.31 -15.70
C LYS A 77 -0.80 11.27 -16.39
N SER A 78 0.51 11.50 -16.57
CA SER A 78 1.35 10.64 -17.42
C SER A 78 1.86 9.35 -16.75
N ASN A 79 1.83 9.26 -15.42
CA ASN A 79 2.33 8.10 -14.66
C ASN A 79 1.25 7.31 -13.92
N LYS A 80 -0.01 7.46 -14.30
CA LYS A 80 -1.01 6.49 -13.81
C LYS A 80 -0.74 5.17 -14.51
N THR A 81 -0.50 4.12 -13.72
CA THR A 81 -0.49 2.75 -14.22
C THR A 81 -1.75 2.54 -15.05
N LYS A 82 -1.57 2.27 -16.33
CA LYS A 82 -2.70 1.97 -17.20
C LYS A 82 -3.30 0.63 -16.78
N PRO A 83 -4.62 0.47 -16.83
CA PRO A 83 -5.21 -0.85 -16.63
C PRO A 83 -4.66 -1.81 -17.69
N ILE A 84 -4.58 -3.07 -17.34
CA ILE A 84 -4.22 -4.13 -18.28
C ILE A 84 -5.28 -4.13 -19.40
N PRO A 85 -4.89 -4.11 -20.70
CA PRO A 85 -5.85 -4.24 -21.79
C PRO A 85 -6.66 -5.53 -21.67
N GLU A 86 -7.93 -5.48 -22.04
CA GLU A 86 -8.89 -6.59 -21.86
C GLU A 86 -8.40 -7.87 -22.58
N ASP A 87 -7.90 -7.73 -23.80
CA ASP A 87 -7.36 -8.86 -24.58
C ASP A 87 -6.15 -9.52 -23.92
N VAL A 88 -5.33 -8.75 -23.21
CA VAL A 88 -4.18 -9.26 -22.43
C VAL A 88 -4.68 -9.93 -21.15
N PHE A 89 -5.66 -9.33 -20.48
CA PHE A 89 -6.25 -9.88 -19.27
C PHE A 89 -6.90 -11.24 -19.55
N ASP A 90 -7.68 -11.35 -20.64
CA ASP A 90 -8.34 -12.59 -21.06
C ASP A 90 -7.33 -13.70 -21.35
N LYS A 91 -6.21 -13.37 -22.02
CA LYS A 91 -5.13 -14.33 -22.27
C LYS A 91 -4.47 -14.80 -20.96
N ILE A 92 -4.17 -13.89 -20.04
CA ILE A 92 -3.61 -14.25 -18.74
C ILE A 92 -4.54 -15.20 -18.00
N LEU A 93 -5.84 -14.88 -17.95
CA LEU A 93 -6.83 -15.71 -17.27
C LEU A 93 -6.99 -17.08 -17.95
N TYR A 94 -7.04 -17.11 -19.30
CA TYR A 94 -7.08 -18.35 -20.08
C TYR A 94 -5.92 -19.27 -19.76
N HIS A 95 -4.69 -18.75 -19.81
CA HIS A 95 -3.49 -19.53 -19.52
C HIS A 95 -3.40 -19.96 -18.04
N ALA A 96 -3.85 -19.11 -17.12
CA ALA A 96 -3.92 -19.49 -15.71
C ALA A 96 -4.88 -20.66 -15.46
N VAL A 97 -6.02 -20.70 -16.17
CA VAL A 97 -7.01 -21.76 -16.02
C VAL A 97 -6.57 -23.07 -16.69
N HIS A 98 -5.99 -23.00 -17.89
CA HIS A 98 -5.78 -24.17 -18.75
C HIS A 98 -4.34 -24.69 -18.76
N ASP A 99 -3.34 -23.83 -18.63
CA ASP A 99 -1.93 -24.18 -18.88
C ASP A 99 -1.08 -24.15 -17.60
N GLU A 100 -1.48 -23.34 -16.57
CA GLU A 100 -0.69 -23.22 -15.34
C GLU A 100 -0.83 -24.51 -14.50
N LYS A 101 0.33 -25.11 -14.18
CA LYS A 101 0.42 -26.37 -13.41
C LYS A 101 0.67 -26.15 -11.92
N ASP A 102 1.28 -25.01 -11.58
CA ASP A 102 1.49 -24.66 -10.18
C ASP A 102 0.19 -24.16 -9.56
N VAL A 103 -0.36 -24.95 -8.63
CA VAL A 103 -1.67 -24.70 -8.01
C VAL A 103 -1.70 -23.38 -7.27
N LEU A 104 -0.59 -22.98 -6.63
CA LEU A 104 -0.53 -21.72 -5.87
C LEU A 104 -0.55 -20.51 -6.81
N THR A 105 0.26 -20.55 -7.87
CA THR A 105 0.30 -19.50 -8.90
C THR A 105 -1.06 -19.38 -9.60
N LYS A 106 -1.63 -20.51 -10.05
CA LYS A 106 -2.96 -20.57 -10.66
C LYS A 106 -4.02 -19.94 -9.75
N ALA A 107 -4.08 -20.37 -8.49
CA ALA A 107 -5.05 -19.87 -7.53
C ALA A 107 -4.87 -18.36 -7.28
N GLY A 108 -3.63 -17.90 -7.11
CA GLY A 108 -3.31 -16.48 -6.93
C GLY A 108 -3.83 -15.61 -8.07
N ILE A 109 -3.57 -16.00 -9.31
CA ILE A 109 -4.00 -15.27 -10.51
C ILE A 109 -5.53 -15.26 -10.61
N ILE A 110 -6.18 -16.42 -10.49
CA ILE A 110 -7.64 -16.53 -10.65
C ILE A 110 -8.36 -15.75 -9.56
N ILE A 111 -8.01 -15.96 -8.29
CA ILE A 111 -8.69 -15.29 -7.18
C ILE A 111 -8.50 -13.76 -7.29
N GLN A 112 -7.27 -13.31 -7.50
CA GLN A 112 -6.99 -11.87 -7.58
C GLN A 112 -7.70 -11.21 -8.78
N SER A 113 -7.70 -11.86 -9.94
CA SER A 113 -8.32 -11.33 -11.15
C SER A 113 -9.84 -11.20 -11.05
N GLN A 114 -10.50 -12.15 -10.36
CA GLN A 114 -11.96 -12.19 -10.25
C GLN A 114 -12.51 -11.39 -9.07
N THR A 115 -11.68 -11.11 -8.06
CA THR A 115 -12.15 -10.47 -6.81
C THR A 115 -11.58 -9.07 -6.60
N GLY A 116 -10.49 -8.72 -7.30
CA GLY A 116 -9.79 -7.45 -7.10
C GLY A 116 -9.06 -7.33 -5.76
N LEU A 117 -8.91 -8.43 -5.02
CA LEU A 117 -8.16 -8.45 -3.76
C LEU A 117 -6.69 -8.13 -3.98
N ARG A 118 -6.08 -7.48 -2.98
CA ARG A 118 -4.63 -7.28 -2.98
C ARG A 118 -3.91 -8.60 -2.74
N ILE A 119 -2.68 -8.73 -3.24
CA ILE A 119 -1.91 -9.97 -3.10
C ILE A 119 -1.80 -10.45 -1.65
N ASN A 120 -1.59 -9.55 -0.70
CA ASN A 120 -1.52 -9.92 0.72
C ASN A 120 -2.87 -10.42 1.27
N GLU A 121 -3.97 -9.94 0.73
CA GLU A 121 -5.33 -10.38 1.09
C GLU A 121 -5.59 -11.77 0.52
N VAL A 122 -5.16 -12.02 -0.72
CA VAL A 122 -5.22 -13.37 -1.34
C VAL A 122 -4.39 -14.38 -0.54
N LEU A 123 -3.16 -13.99 -0.14
CA LEU A 123 -2.28 -14.86 0.65
C LEU A 123 -2.76 -15.09 2.09
N SER A 124 -3.70 -14.28 2.60
CA SER A 124 -4.28 -14.42 3.94
C SER A 124 -5.60 -15.20 3.96
N ILE A 125 -6.06 -15.71 2.83
CA ILE A 125 -7.28 -16.51 2.74
C ILE A 125 -7.11 -17.78 3.58
N GLN A 126 -8.10 -18.03 4.44
CA GLN A 126 -8.09 -19.18 5.35
C GLN A 126 -9.00 -20.30 4.84
N GLU A 127 -8.76 -21.50 5.33
CA GLU A 127 -9.64 -22.64 5.08
C GLU A 127 -11.05 -22.35 5.61
N GLY A 128 -12.07 -22.84 4.91
CA GLY A 128 -13.48 -22.63 5.30
C GLY A 128 -13.98 -21.20 5.08
N CYS A 129 -13.20 -20.36 4.36
CA CYS A 129 -13.61 -18.98 4.04
C CYS A 129 -14.83 -18.89 3.13
N VAL A 130 -15.11 -19.93 2.30
CA VAL A 130 -16.24 -19.95 1.38
C VAL A 130 -17.51 -20.28 2.13
N LYS A 131 -18.50 -19.42 1.99
CA LYS A 131 -19.82 -19.52 2.62
C LYS A 131 -20.93 -19.19 1.63
N ARG A 132 -22.17 -19.45 2.03
CA ARG A 132 -23.34 -19.16 1.22
C ARG A 132 -24.32 -18.26 1.97
N THR A 133 -24.89 -17.28 1.27
CA THR A 133 -25.96 -16.44 1.80
C THR A 133 -27.29 -17.19 1.83
N SER A 134 -28.28 -16.69 2.58
CA SER A 134 -29.67 -17.20 2.58
C SER A 134 -30.28 -17.22 1.18
N ASP A 135 -29.89 -16.27 0.34
CA ASP A 135 -30.41 -16.09 -1.02
C ASP A 135 -29.66 -16.93 -2.06
N GLY A 136 -28.72 -17.78 -1.60
CA GLY A 136 -28.03 -18.77 -2.44
C GLY A 136 -26.76 -18.27 -3.14
N TYR A 137 -26.27 -17.05 -2.84
CA TYR A 137 -25.02 -16.53 -3.41
C TYR A 137 -23.82 -17.03 -2.62
N ASP A 138 -22.77 -17.44 -3.32
CA ASP A 138 -21.51 -17.82 -2.70
C ASP A 138 -20.64 -16.58 -2.44
N TYR A 139 -20.01 -16.54 -1.27
CA TYR A 139 -19.05 -15.50 -0.88
C TYR A 139 -17.92 -16.09 -0.08
N MET A 140 -16.80 -15.37 -0.01
CA MET A 140 -15.71 -15.69 0.89
C MET A 140 -15.51 -14.61 1.93
N GLU A 141 -15.06 -15.01 3.12
CA GLU A 141 -14.65 -14.12 4.20
C GLU A 141 -13.15 -13.87 4.13
N VAL A 142 -12.76 -12.60 4.03
CA VAL A 142 -11.36 -12.17 3.89
C VAL A 142 -11.05 -11.09 4.90
N THR A 143 -9.87 -11.19 5.52
CA THR A 143 -9.37 -10.17 6.43
C THR A 143 -8.61 -9.09 5.63
N LEU A 144 -9.09 -7.85 5.66
CA LEU A 144 -8.44 -6.72 4.99
C LEU A 144 -7.44 -6.04 5.93
N GLY A 145 -6.13 -6.21 5.66
CA GLY A 145 -5.08 -5.79 6.59
C GLY A 145 -4.59 -4.34 6.48
N LYS A 146 -4.87 -3.62 5.40
CA LYS A 146 -4.19 -2.34 5.11
C LYS A 146 -5.00 -1.07 5.37
N THR A 147 -6.29 -1.15 5.49
CA THR A 147 -7.20 0.00 5.60
C THR A 147 -7.83 0.17 6.98
N GLU A 148 -7.64 -0.82 7.85
CA GLU A 148 -8.29 -0.88 9.15
C GLU A 148 -7.33 -0.43 10.25
N LYS A 149 -7.74 0.59 11.00
CA LYS A 149 -7.10 0.99 12.25
C LYS A 149 -7.83 0.28 13.39
N GLY A 150 -7.28 -0.82 13.89
CA GLY A 150 -7.89 -1.56 14.99
C GLY A 150 -7.87 -3.07 14.75
N GLU A 151 -8.86 -3.78 15.28
CA GLU A 151 -8.99 -5.22 15.07
C GLU A 151 -9.30 -5.56 13.61
N PRO A 152 -8.79 -6.70 13.10
CA PRO A 152 -9.03 -7.11 11.72
C PRO A 152 -10.54 -7.26 11.45
N ILE A 153 -11.04 -6.52 10.45
CA ILE A 153 -12.44 -6.62 10.03
C ILE A 153 -12.56 -7.68 8.95
N ILE A 154 -13.49 -8.60 9.12
CA ILE A 154 -13.81 -9.61 8.13
C ILE A 154 -14.77 -9.03 7.09
N HIS A 155 -14.34 -9.02 5.84
CA HIS A 155 -15.13 -8.58 4.70
C HIS A 155 -15.69 -9.77 3.93
N LYS A 156 -16.91 -9.60 3.40
CA LYS A 156 -17.55 -10.57 2.52
C LYS A 156 -17.31 -10.17 1.08
N VAL A 157 -16.71 -11.05 0.31
CA VAL A 157 -16.43 -10.87 -1.12
C VAL A 157 -17.23 -11.90 -1.88
N PHE A 158 -18.16 -11.46 -2.73
CA PHE A 158 -18.92 -12.38 -3.58
C PHE A 158 -17.99 -13.04 -4.59
N ILE A 159 -18.21 -14.33 -4.82
CA ILE A 159 -17.36 -15.15 -5.70
C ILE A 159 -18.22 -15.90 -6.73
N ASN A 160 -17.61 -16.15 -7.87
CA ASN A 160 -18.18 -17.01 -8.90
C ASN A 160 -17.73 -18.47 -8.75
N GLU A 161 -18.31 -19.37 -9.56
CA GLU A 161 -17.96 -20.80 -9.53
C GLU A 161 -16.49 -21.06 -9.85
N LEU A 162 -15.84 -20.25 -10.69
CA LEU A 162 -14.42 -20.38 -10.99
C LEU A 162 -13.56 -20.19 -9.74
N VAL A 163 -13.79 -19.11 -8.99
CA VAL A 163 -13.08 -18.84 -7.74
C VAL A 163 -13.35 -19.90 -6.69
N LYS A 164 -14.60 -20.33 -6.56
CA LYS A 164 -15.01 -21.38 -5.61
C LYS A 164 -14.29 -22.70 -5.88
N ASN A 165 -14.24 -23.12 -7.14
CA ASN A 165 -13.54 -24.34 -7.53
C ASN A 165 -12.03 -24.23 -7.32
N THR A 166 -11.47 -23.05 -7.60
CA THR A 166 -10.04 -22.77 -7.37
C THR A 166 -9.69 -22.82 -5.88
N ILE A 167 -10.51 -22.27 -4.99
CA ILE A 167 -10.32 -22.35 -3.54
C ILE A 167 -10.40 -23.80 -3.06
N LYS A 168 -11.28 -24.60 -3.62
CA LYS A 168 -11.38 -26.03 -3.31
C LYS A 168 -10.11 -26.78 -3.74
N GLU A 169 -9.65 -26.58 -4.98
CA GLU A 169 -8.39 -27.17 -5.49
C GLU A 169 -7.21 -26.78 -4.60
N LEU A 170 -7.14 -25.51 -4.20
CA LEU A 170 -6.10 -25.00 -3.27
C LEU A 170 -6.18 -25.66 -1.88
N SER A 171 -7.40 -25.84 -1.35
CA SER A 171 -7.61 -26.51 -0.06
C SER A 171 -7.16 -27.96 -0.10
N ASP A 172 -7.53 -28.69 -1.14
CA ASP A 172 -7.13 -30.09 -1.34
C ASP A 172 -5.60 -30.23 -1.50
N PHE A 173 -4.99 -29.32 -2.26
CA PHE A 173 -3.54 -29.27 -2.45
C PHE A 173 -2.77 -28.99 -1.14
N THR A 174 -3.28 -28.11 -0.30
CA THR A 174 -2.62 -27.70 0.95
C THR A 174 -2.96 -28.60 2.14
N GLU A 175 -3.94 -29.51 2.04
CA GLU A 175 -4.33 -30.40 3.14
C GLU A 175 -3.15 -31.20 3.75
N PRO A 176 -2.23 -31.80 2.95
CA PRO A 176 -1.09 -32.53 3.50
C PRO A 176 -0.12 -31.65 4.29
N LEU A 177 -0.08 -30.32 4.01
CA LEU A 177 0.81 -29.36 4.65
C LEU A 177 0.29 -28.88 6.01
N ARG A 178 -0.98 -29.17 6.33
CA ARG A 178 -1.64 -28.76 7.57
C ARG A 178 -1.62 -29.82 8.67
N LYS A 179 -1.07 -30.98 8.38
CA LYS A 179 -0.81 -32.07 9.34
C LYS A 179 0.61 -31.91 9.87
#